data_016237a8b51c973a85cd37b2be76b57f
#
_entry.id   016237a8b51c973a85cd37b2be76b57f
#
_cell.length_a   1.000
_cell.length_b   1.000
_cell.length_c   1.000
_cell.angle_alpha   90.00
_cell.angle_beta   90.00
_cell.angle_gamma   90.00
#
_symmetry.space_group_name_H-M   'P 1'
#
loop_
_entity.id
_entity.type
_entity.pdbx_description
1 polymer ?
#
loop_
_entity_poly.entity_id
_entity_poly.type
_entity_poly.pdbx_seq_one_letter_code
_entity_poly.pdbx_strand_id
1 'polypeptide(L)'
;MFLRRKLTVMATVALLSTSLLAGCSSSGENSNGGSNGGGTATAAEVLANKNARAAISMIIDKQAYCDVILNNGSIPTSTFTPKGLAFDNGKDYTDLGMGYEYNEEQAKELWEKAKEEVGFDTVEMELLTYDHDTGKRTGEYIQSELSDLEGLTVKVSNLPFKQKLERETNGEFDL
;
A
#
# COMPACT_ATOMS: atom_id res chain seq x y z
N MET A 1 25.93 40.74 53.12
CA MET A 1 26.22 42.06 52.53
C MET A 1 25.31 42.20 51.33
N PHE A 2 24.21 42.91 51.56
CA PHE A 2 23.59 43.98 50.74
C PHE A 2 23.25 43.57 49.28
N LEU A 3 22.10 43.78 48.63
CA LEU A 3 20.92 44.62 48.92
C LEU A 3 19.84 44.26 47.91
N ARG A 4 18.65 43.92 48.30
CA ARG A 4 17.31 44.39 48.01
C ARG A 4 17.18 45.43 46.84
N ARG A 5 16.18 45.15 45.96
CA ARG A 5 15.05 46.03 45.58
C ARG A 5 14.24 45.33 44.50
N LYS A 6 13.03 44.85 44.69
CA LYS A 6 11.69 45.45 44.82
C LYS A 6 11.41 46.58 43.82
N LEU A 7 10.40 46.41 42.99
CA LEU A 7 9.16 47.19 42.79
C LEU A 7 8.64 46.86 41.39
N THR A 8 7.50 46.25 41.21
CA THR A 8 6.12 46.70 41.36
C THR A 8 5.54 47.42 40.12
N VAL A 9 4.50 46.80 39.52
CA VAL A 9 3.18 47.36 39.17
C VAL A 9 3.01 48.00 37.78
N MET A 10 2.11 47.60 37.01
CA MET A 10 0.74 47.91 36.59
C MET A 10 0.52 47.44 35.15
N ALA A 11 -0.38 46.59 34.83
CA ALA A 11 -1.84 46.71 34.61
C ALA A 11 -2.29 47.80 33.66
N THR A 12 -2.84 47.38 32.49
CA THR A 12 -4.00 47.94 31.73
C THR A 12 -4.25 47.00 30.56
N VAL A 13 -5.30 46.28 30.47
CA VAL A 13 -6.70 46.44 30.11
C VAL A 13 -6.97 47.00 28.70
N ALA A 14 -7.72 46.16 27.96
CA ALA A 14 -8.69 46.43 26.88
C ALA A 14 -8.10 46.69 25.47
N LEU A 15 -8.65 46.22 24.39
CA LEU A 15 -10.02 46.01 23.93
C LEU A 15 -10.05 45.21 22.63
N LEU A 16 -11.13 44.46 22.47
CA LEU A 16 -11.68 43.86 21.26
C LEU A 16 -11.32 44.50 19.91
N SER A 17 -11.02 43.66 18.94
CA SER A 17 -11.57 43.83 17.60
C SER A 17 -11.67 42.51 16.87
N THR A 18 -12.89 42.10 16.59
CA THR A 18 -13.33 41.07 15.67
C THR A 18 -12.96 41.44 14.24
N SER A 19 -12.33 40.53 13.50
CA SER A 19 -12.39 40.52 12.05
C SER A 19 -12.39 39.12 11.52
N LEU A 20 -13.57 38.67 11.08
CA LEU A 20 -13.78 37.55 10.19
C LEU A 20 -13.12 37.86 8.85
N LEU A 21 -12.18 37.04 8.44
CA LEU A 21 -11.81 36.92 7.03
C LEU A 21 -11.64 35.43 6.72
N ALA A 22 -12.63 34.95 5.98
CA ALA A 22 -12.54 33.67 5.27
C ALA A 22 -11.43 33.78 4.22
N GLY A 23 -10.45 32.90 4.32
CA GLY A 23 -9.40 32.73 3.33
C GLY A 23 -9.13 31.21 3.19
N CYS A 24 -9.70 30.59 2.16
CA CYS A 24 -9.25 29.31 1.69
C CYS A 24 -7.83 29.46 1.17
N SER A 25 -6.90 28.79 1.80
CA SER A 25 -5.58 28.55 1.25
C SER A 25 -5.21 27.10 1.54
N SER A 26 -5.18 26.32 0.49
CA SER A 26 -4.64 24.97 0.47
C SER A 26 -3.12 25.05 0.67
N SER A 27 -2.64 24.56 1.76
CA SER A 27 -1.23 24.20 1.95
C SER A 27 -1.16 22.94 2.77
N GLY A 28 -0.51 21.93 2.20
CA GLY A 28 -0.33 20.62 2.81
C GLY A 28 0.34 20.74 4.18
N GLU A 29 -0.36 20.33 5.19
CA GLU A 29 0.21 20.06 6.49
C GLU A 29 0.52 18.58 6.63
N ASN A 30 1.80 18.34 6.73
CA ASN A 30 2.37 17.07 7.16
C ASN A 30 2.01 16.87 8.64
N SER A 31 0.87 16.28 8.92
CA SER A 31 0.49 15.92 10.29
C SER A 31 1.01 14.53 10.63
N ASN A 32 2.19 14.50 11.20
CA ASN A 32 2.69 13.38 11.99
C ASN A 32 1.94 13.37 13.33
N GLY A 33 0.86 12.64 13.39
CA GLY A 33 0.04 12.49 14.60
C GLY A 33 -0.40 11.05 14.75
N GLY A 34 0.27 10.30 15.63
CA GLY A 34 -0.16 8.96 16.04
C GLY A 34 -1.58 9.03 16.60
N SER A 35 -2.53 8.48 15.86
CA SER A 35 -3.89 8.23 16.31
C SER A 35 -4.06 6.72 16.47
N ASN A 36 -4.11 6.28 17.72
CA ASN A 36 -4.62 4.96 18.09
C ASN A 36 -6.13 4.93 17.86
N GLY A 37 -6.54 4.63 16.67
CA GLY A 37 -7.90 4.40 16.28
C GLY A 37 -7.91 4.02 14.83
N GLY A 38 -8.15 2.75 14.53
CA GLY A 38 -8.12 2.22 13.17
C GLY A 38 -9.08 2.97 12.28
N GLY A 39 -8.56 3.49 11.17
CA GLY A 39 -9.27 4.25 10.16
C GLY A 39 -9.18 3.55 8.81
N THR A 40 -9.79 4.17 7.79
CA THR A 40 -9.59 3.77 6.40
C THR A 40 -8.35 4.48 5.86
N ALA A 41 -7.37 3.70 5.39
CA ALA A 41 -6.19 4.24 4.70
C ALA A 41 -6.39 4.26 3.18
N THR A 42 -5.61 5.08 2.51
CA THR A 42 -5.50 5.03 1.04
C THR A 42 -4.59 3.88 0.60
N ALA A 43 -4.80 3.36 -0.59
CA ALA A 43 -3.93 2.34 -1.17
C ALA A 43 -2.46 2.78 -1.21
N ALA A 44 -2.19 4.04 -1.55
CA ALA A 44 -0.84 4.60 -1.61
C ALA A 44 -0.13 4.60 -0.24
N GLU A 45 -0.83 4.94 0.85
CA GLU A 45 -0.26 4.90 2.21
C GLU A 45 0.10 3.48 2.61
N VAL A 46 -0.79 2.52 2.35
CA VAL A 46 -0.56 1.10 2.66
C VAL A 46 0.56 0.54 1.80
N LEU A 47 0.55 0.80 0.49
CA LEU A 47 1.57 0.30 -0.44
C LEU A 47 2.95 0.97 -0.27
N ALA A 48 3.04 2.11 0.43
CA ALA A 48 4.33 2.67 0.86
C ALA A 48 5.02 1.76 1.91
N ASN A 49 4.24 0.99 2.69
CA ASN A 49 4.76 0.07 3.71
C ASN A 49 5.32 -1.22 3.07
N LYS A 50 6.56 -1.59 3.45
CA LYS A 50 7.23 -2.78 2.91
C LYS A 50 6.56 -4.09 3.33
N ASN A 51 6.01 -4.15 4.56
CA ASN A 51 5.37 -5.35 5.08
C ASN A 51 4.04 -5.60 4.36
N ALA A 52 3.29 -4.54 4.02
CA ALA A 52 2.08 -4.65 3.20
C ALA A 52 2.38 -5.22 1.81
N ARG A 53 3.41 -4.69 1.12
CA ARG A 53 3.81 -5.23 -0.20
C ARG A 53 4.28 -6.67 -0.13
N ALA A 54 5.04 -7.04 0.91
CA ALA A 54 5.47 -8.41 1.13
C ALA A 54 4.26 -9.33 1.37
N ALA A 55 3.33 -8.94 2.23
CA ALA A 55 2.10 -9.68 2.51
C ALA A 55 1.29 -9.94 1.23
N ILE A 56 1.04 -8.90 0.43
CA ILE A 56 0.33 -9.02 -0.86
C ILE A 56 1.06 -9.98 -1.81
N SER A 57 2.39 -9.95 -1.85
CA SER A 57 3.14 -10.87 -2.71
C SER A 57 3.15 -12.31 -2.22
N MET A 58 3.14 -12.53 -0.90
CA MET A 58 3.26 -13.85 -0.28
C MET A 58 1.93 -14.58 -0.15
N ILE A 59 0.79 -13.85 -0.11
CA ILE A 59 -0.54 -14.46 0.00
C ILE A 59 -0.98 -15.12 -1.32
N ILE A 60 -0.45 -14.69 -2.46
CA ILE A 60 -0.82 -15.21 -3.77
C ILE A 60 -0.08 -16.52 -4.06
N ASP A 61 -0.83 -17.63 -4.17
CA ASP A 61 -0.27 -18.92 -4.61
C ASP A 61 0.02 -18.90 -6.13
N LYS A 62 1.25 -18.56 -6.46
CA LYS A 62 1.71 -18.44 -7.85
C LYS A 62 1.77 -19.79 -8.58
N GLN A 63 1.96 -20.89 -7.84
CA GLN A 63 1.93 -22.25 -8.41
C GLN A 63 0.50 -22.62 -8.81
N ALA A 64 -0.47 -22.46 -7.90
CA ALA A 64 -1.88 -22.70 -8.20
C ALA A 64 -2.37 -21.79 -9.34
N TYR A 65 -1.93 -20.54 -9.39
CA TYR A 65 -2.23 -19.63 -10.51
C TYR A 65 -1.75 -20.19 -11.85
N CYS A 66 -0.50 -20.66 -11.92
CA CYS A 66 0.05 -21.25 -13.15
C CYS A 66 -0.68 -22.53 -13.56
N ASP A 67 -1.01 -23.38 -12.60
CA ASP A 67 -1.62 -24.69 -12.87
C ASP A 67 -3.11 -24.60 -13.21
N VAL A 68 -3.85 -23.72 -12.54
CA VAL A 68 -5.32 -23.65 -12.66
C VAL A 68 -5.78 -22.55 -13.62
N ILE A 69 -5.20 -21.35 -13.51
CA ILE A 69 -5.65 -20.19 -14.29
C ILE A 69 -4.99 -20.17 -15.66
N LEU A 70 -3.68 -20.30 -15.72
CA LEU A 70 -2.93 -20.27 -16.97
C LEU A 70 -3.00 -21.63 -17.70
N ASN A 71 -2.75 -22.72 -17.00
CA ASN A 71 -2.79 -24.10 -17.49
C ASN A 71 -2.07 -24.28 -18.86
N ASN A 72 -0.92 -23.65 -19.01
CA ASN A 72 -0.18 -23.59 -20.26
C ASN A 72 1.31 -23.96 -20.12
N GLY A 73 1.69 -24.53 -18.96
CA GLY A 73 3.06 -24.89 -18.64
C GLY A 73 3.94 -23.71 -18.16
N SER A 74 3.33 -22.58 -17.81
CA SER A 74 4.05 -21.47 -17.18
C SER A 74 4.66 -21.90 -15.87
N ILE A 75 5.87 -21.40 -15.58
CA ILE A 75 6.61 -21.65 -14.35
C ILE A 75 6.45 -20.43 -13.44
N PRO A 76 6.02 -20.61 -12.18
CA PRO A 76 5.91 -19.49 -11.25
C PRO A 76 7.28 -18.92 -10.92
N THR A 77 7.33 -17.64 -10.63
CA THR A 77 8.52 -16.97 -10.13
C THR A 77 8.18 -16.07 -8.96
N SER A 78 9.05 -16.05 -7.96
CA SER A 78 8.98 -15.11 -6.83
C SER A 78 9.80 -13.85 -7.05
N THR A 79 10.55 -13.79 -8.15
CA THR A 79 11.42 -12.67 -8.53
C THR A 79 10.92 -11.96 -9.77
N PHE A 80 11.34 -10.69 -9.94
CA PHE A 80 11.03 -9.91 -11.14
C PHE A 80 11.67 -10.51 -12.39
N THR A 81 12.85 -11.12 -12.26
CA THR A 81 13.58 -11.74 -13.38
C THR A 81 13.27 -13.24 -13.44
N PRO A 82 12.79 -13.76 -14.58
CA PRO A 82 12.54 -15.20 -14.74
C PRO A 82 13.81 -16.03 -14.64
N LYS A 83 13.66 -17.30 -14.27
CA LYS A 83 14.77 -18.27 -14.22
C LYS A 83 15.43 -18.43 -15.58
N GLY A 84 16.75 -18.49 -15.59
CA GLY A 84 17.56 -18.68 -16.80
C GLY A 84 17.83 -17.41 -17.59
N LEU A 85 17.34 -16.24 -17.15
CA LEU A 85 17.51 -14.99 -17.88
C LEU A 85 18.71 -14.16 -17.40
N ALA A 86 18.97 -14.14 -16.09
CA ALA A 86 20.08 -13.37 -15.53
C ALA A 86 20.88 -14.21 -14.52
N PHE A 87 22.21 -13.99 -14.53
CA PHE A 87 23.14 -14.71 -13.66
C PHE A 87 24.07 -13.71 -12.98
N ASP A 88 24.36 -13.94 -11.70
CA ASP A 88 25.42 -13.28 -10.95
C ASP A 88 26.46 -14.32 -10.50
N ASN A 89 27.71 -14.15 -10.89
CA ASN A 89 28.82 -15.08 -10.58
C ASN A 89 28.47 -16.55 -10.86
N GLY A 90 27.72 -16.82 -11.92
CA GLY A 90 27.33 -18.18 -12.35
C GLY A 90 26.14 -18.78 -11.60
N LYS A 91 25.53 -18.04 -10.66
CA LYS A 91 24.26 -18.39 -10.04
C LYS A 91 23.09 -17.70 -10.74
N ASP A 92 22.02 -18.42 -10.94
CA ASP A 92 20.78 -17.83 -11.44
C ASP A 92 20.26 -16.77 -10.48
N TYR A 93 19.74 -15.66 -11.00
CA TYR A 93 19.22 -14.58 -10.19
C TYR A 93 18.09 -15.02 -9.25
N THR A 94 17.28 -15.98 -9.69
CA THR A 94 16.20 -16.55 -8.87
C THR A 94 16.72 -17.32 -7.65
N ASP A 95 17.94 -17.84 -7.72
CA ASP A 95 18.55 -18.61 -6.63
C ASP A 95 19.21 -17.71 -5.55
N LEU A 96 19.15 -16.37 -5.71
CA LEU A 96 19.69 -15.42 -4.74
C LEU A 96 18.73 -15.11 -3.58
N GLY A 97 17.53 -15.69 -3.56
CA GLY A 97 16.58 -15.56 -2.47
C GLY A 97 16.00 -14.15 -2.30
N MET A 98 15.94 -13.36 -3.38
CA MET A 98 15.49 -11.95 -3.34
C MET A 98 13.98 -11.78 -3.54
N GLY A 99 13.25 -12.86 -3.74
CA GLY A 99 11.80 -12.85 -3.96
C GLY A 99 11.01 -13.28 -2.73
N TYR A 100 9.68 -13.15 -2.84
CA TYR A 100 8.74 -13.63 -1.85
C TYR A 100 8.07 -14.91 -2.33
N GLU A 101 8.33 -16.01 -1.62
CA GLU A 101 7.63 -17.28 -1.83
C GLU A 101 6.23 -17.24 -1.23
N TYR A 102 5.32 -18.07 -1.75
CA TYR A 102 3.99 -18.23 -1.17
C TYR A 102 4.08 -18.73 0.28
N ASN A 103 3.47 -17.99 1.18
CA ASN A 103 3.35 -18.34 2.60
C ASN A 103 2.20 -17.54 3.22
N GLU A 104 1.05 -18.18 3.32
CA GLU A 104 -0.18 -17.57 3.82
C GLU A 104 -0.06 -17.07 5.27
N GLU A 105 0.54 -17.89 6.15
CA GLU A 105 0.68 -17.54 7.57
C GLU A 105 1.57 -16.29 7.73
N GLN A 106 2.72 -16.30 7.11
CA GLN A 106 3.64 -15.16 7.15
C GLN A 106 3.06 -13.91 6.47
N ALA A 107 2.28 -14.09 5.39
CA ALA A 107 1.60 -12.97 4.73
C ALA A 107 0.61 -12.28 5.69
N LYS A 108 -0.21 -13.05 6.40
CA LYS A 108 -1.16 -12.53 7.40
C LYS A 108 -0.44 -11.82 8.55
N GLU A 109 0.64 -12.38 9.07
CA GLU A 109 1.46 -11.73 10.11
C GLU A 109 2.04 -10.39 9.64
N LEU A 110 2.58 -10.34 8.43
CA LEU A 110 3.14 -9.11 7.84
C LEU A 110 2.06 -8.08 7.56
N TRP A 111 0.85 -8.52 7.19
CA TRP A 111 -0.28 -7.64 6.97
C TRP A 111 -0.75 -6.96 8.26
N GLU A 112 -0.92 -7.73 9.35
CA GLU A 112 -1.26 -7.18 10.65
C GLU A 112 -0.20 -6.18 11.15
N LYS A 113 1.07 -6.51 10.94
CA LYS A 113 2.15 -5.59 11.27
C LYS A 113 2.10 -4.31 10.43
N ALA A 114 1.72 -4.39 9.16
CA ALA A 114 1.52 -3.21 8.33
C ALA A 114 0.34 -2.35 8.80
N LYS A 115 -0.77 -2.98 9.23
CA LYS A 115 -1.91 -2.28 9.84
C LYS A 115 -1.49 -1.49 11.08
N GLU A 116 -0.69 -2.09 11.95
CA GLU A 116 -0.15 -1.42 13.13
C GLU A 116 0.80 -0.26 12.78
N GLU A 117 1.73 -0.47 11.82
CA GLU A 117 2.74 0.53 11.45
C GLU A 117 2.15 1.74 10.71
N VAL A 118 1.12 1.53 9.88
CA VAL A 118 0.43 2.58 9.10
C VAL A 118 -0.74 3.18 9.89
N GLY A 119 -1.38 2.40 10.76
CA GLY A 119 -2.50 2.83 11.58
C GLY A 119 -3.85 2.75 10.86
N PHE A 120 -4.13 1.63 10.19
CA PHE A 120 -5.40 1.43 9.49
C PHE A 120 -6.09 0.12 9.89
N ASP A 121 -7.43 0.09 9.77
CA ASP A 121 -8.25 -1.12 9.87
C ASP A 121 -8.67 -1.64 8.50
N THR A 122 -8.98 -0.71 7.58
CA THR A 122 -9.48 -1.07 6.26
C THR A 122 -8.79 -0.26 5.16
N VAL A 123 -8.65 -0.91 3.99
CA VAL A 123 -8.16 -0.27 2.77
C VAL A 123 -8.89 -0.87 1.56
N GLU A 124 -9.18 -0.03 0.59
CA GLU A 124 -9.69 -0.45 -0.71
C GLU A 124 -8.60 -0.23 -1.76
N MET A 125 -8.38 -1.23 -2.62
CA MET A 125 -7.41 -1.17 -3.73
C MET A 125 -8.07 -1.57 -5.03
N GLU A 126 -7.67 -0.94 -6.12
CA GLU A 126 -8.11 -1.29 -7.47
C GLU A 126 -7.06 -2.15 -8.18
N LEU A 127 -7.48 -3.32 -8.65
CA LEU A 127 -6.67 -4.22 -9.47
C LEU A 127 -7.05 -4.06 -10.94
N LEU A 128 -6.12 -3.60 -11.78
CA LEU A 128 -6.32 -3.51 -13.22
C LEU A 128 -5.98 -4.81 -13.94
N THR A 129 -6.96 -5.33 -14.68
CA THR A 129 -6.78 -6.50 -15.53
C THR A 129 -7.33 -6.26 -16.95
N TYR A 130 -7.08 -7.20 -17.85
CA TYR A 130 -7.64 -7.16 -19.20
C TYR A 130 -9.06 -7.72 -19.24
N ASP A 131 -9.87 -7.26 -20.19
CA ASP A 131 -11.26 -7.67 -20.39
C ASP A 131 -11.45 -9.02 -21.13
N HIS A 132 -10.36 -9.68 -21.55
CA HIS A 132 -10.42 -11.03 -22.12
C HIS A 132 -10.53 -12.10 -21.02
N ASP A 133 -10.94 -13.30 -21.38
CA ASP A 133 -11.30 -14.38 -20.44
C ASP A 133 -10.19 -14.69 -19.42
N THR A 134 -8.93 -14.81 -19.86
CA THR A 134 -7.82 -15.06 -18.94
C THR A 134 -7.59 -13.87 -18.00
N GLY A 135 -7.74 -12.62 -18.49
CA GLY A 135 -7.61 -11.42 -17.65
C GLY A 135 -8.67 -11.39 -16.54
N LYS A 136 -9.92 -11.70 -16.86
CA LYS A 136 -11.00 -11.78 -15.87
C LYS A 136 -10.74 -12.86 -14.83
N ARG A 137 -10.37 -14.07 -15.27
CA ARG A 137 -10.02 -15.17 -14.36
C ARG A 137 -8.81 -14.82 -13.47
N THR A 138 -7.82 -14.13 -14.01
CA THR A 138 -6.68 -13.62 -13.24
C THR A 138 -7.14 -12.64 -12.16
N GLY A 139 -7.97 -11.67 -12.51
CA GLY A 139 -8.51 -10.70 -11.56
C GLY A 139 -9.31 -11.35 -10.43
N GLU A 140 -10.21 -12.28 -10.78
CA GLU A 140 -11.00 -13.04 -9.82
C GLU A 140 -10.12 -13.90 -8.88
N TYR A 141 -9.09 -14.55 -9.43
CA TYR A 141 -8.15 -15.35 -8.66
C TYR A 141 -7.38 -14.47 -7.66
N ILE A 142 -6.76 -13.39 -8.12
CA ILE A 142 -5.98 -12.49 -7.24
C ILE A 142 -6.89 -11.85 -6.19
N GLN A 143 -8.10 -11.42 -6.55
CA GLN A 143 -9.07 -10.88 -5.62
C GLN A 143 -9.42 -11.90 -4.53
N SER A 144 -9.60 -13.18 -4.89
CA SER A 144 -9.88 -14.26 -3.95
C SER A 144 -8.72 -14.46 -2.96
N GLU A 145 -7.48 -14.56 -3.44
CA GLU A 145 -6.30 -14.73 -2.60
C GLU A 145 -6.10 -13.53 -1.64
N LEU A 146 -6.28 -12.32 -2.15
CA LEU A 146 -6.13 -11.09 -1.37
C LEU A 146 -7.25 -10.90 -0.33
N SER A 147 -8.40 -11.56 -0.50
CA SER A 147 -9.50 -11.51 0.48
C SER A 147 -9.14 -12.15 1.83
N ASP A 148 -8.07 -12.94 1.90
CA ASP A 148 -7.54 -13.53 3.12
C ASP A 148 -6.75 -12.55 3.99
N LEU A 149 -6.47 -11.34 3.48
CA LEU A 149 -5.87 -10.23 4.25
C LEU A 149 -6.98 -9.39 4.87
N GLU A 150 -7.15 -9.49 6.16
CA GLU A 150 -8.26 -8.85 6.88
C GLU A 150 -8.25 -7.31 6.72
N GLY A 151 -9.40 -6.77 6.33
CA GLY A 151 -9.57 -5.33 6.12
C GLY A 151 -9.20 -4.86 4.70
N LEU A 152 -8.65 -5.72 3.83
CA LEU A 152 -8.41 -5.39 2.42
C LEU A 152 -9.64 -5.69 1.57
N THR A 153 -10.08 -4.71 0.81
CA THR A 153 -11.09 -4.87 -0.24
C THR A 153 -10.46 -4.60 -1.60
N VAL A 154 -10.51 -5.57 -2.50
CA VAL A 154 -9.98 -5.42 -3.87
C VAL A 154 -11.12 -5.28 -4.85
N LYS A 155 -11.11 -4.21 -5.65
CA LYS A 155 -12.01 -4.00 -6.78
C LYS A 155 -11.29 -4.35 -8.07
N VAL A 156 -11.85 -5.29 -8.83
CA VAL A 156 -11.28 -5.69 -10.13
C VAL A 156 -11.86 -4.85 -11.25
N SER A 157 -11.01 -4.17 -11.99
CA SER A 157 -11.35 -3.41 -13.20
C SER A 157 -10.80 -4.11 -14.44
N ASN A 158 -11.72 -4.73 -15.19
CA ASN A 158 -11.39 -5.40 -16.46
C ASN A 158 -11.50 -4.40 -17.61
N LEU A 159 -10.40 -4.06 -18.25
CA LEU A 159 -10.34 -3.01 -19.26
C LEU A 159 -9.85 -3.53 -20.62
N PRO A 160 -10.36 -2.98 -21.75
CA PRO A 160 -9.76 -3.17 -23.05
C PRO A 160 -8.27 -2.77 -23.05
N PHE A 161 -7.45 -3.49 -23.81
CA PHE A 161 -5.99 -3.33 -23.82
C PHE A 161 -5.54 -1.88 -23.88
N LYS A 162 -6.12 -1.07 -24.79
CA LYS A 162 -5.72 0.34 -24.95
C LYS A 162 -6.00 1.17 -23.71
N GLN A 163 -7.16 0.97 -23.06
CA GLN A 163 -7.54 1.72 -21.88
C GLN A 163 -6.68 1.32 -20.67
N LYS A 164 -6.41 0.02 -20.51
CA LYS A 164 -5.51 -0.47 -19.46
C LYS A 164 -4.12 0.14 -19.60
N LEU A 165 -3.54 0.09 -20.80
CA LEU A 165 -2.23 0.66 -21.07
C LEU A 165 -2.16 2.18 -20.82
N GLU A 166 -3.23 2.92 -21.15
CA GLU A 166 -3.34 4.35 -20.89
C GLU A 166 -3.33 4.64 -19.38
N ARG A 167 -4.14 3.92 -18.60
CA ARG A 167 -4.17 4.05 -17.14
C ARG A 167 -2.84 3.67 -16.49
N GLU A 168 -2.23 2.55 -16.90
CA GLU A 168 -0.90 2.15 -16.43
C GLU A 168 0.17 3.21 -16.70
N THR A 169 0.16 3.80 -17.91
CA THR A 169 1.11 4.86 -18.29
C THR A 169 0.92 6.12 -17.44
N ASN A 170 -0.31 6.41 -17.05
CA ASN A 170 -0.65 7.55 -16.20
C ASN A 170 -0.45 7.27 -14.70
N GLY A 171 -0.18 6.03 -14.29
CA GLY A 171 -0.10 5.62 -12.88
C GLY A 171 -1.46 5.60 -12.19
N GLU A 172 -2.54 5.35 -12.92
CA GLU A 172 -3.91 5.33 -12.43
C GLU A 172 -4.33 3.90 -12.05
N PHE A 173 -3.64 3.29 -11.10
CA PHE A 173 -3.91 1.95 -10.55
C PHE A 173 -3.24 1.78 -9.19
N ASP A 174 -3.67 0.78 -8.43
CA ASP A 174 -3.05 0.39 -7.16
C ASP A 174 -2.29 -0.94 -7.33
N LEU A 175 -2.90 -1.93 -8.02
CA LEU A 175 -2.37 -3.28 -8.24
C LEU A 175 -2.45 -3.68 -9.71
#